data_991329b509d1001be9b3fc2691f6cf33
#
_entry.id   991329b509d1001be9b3fc2691f6cf33
#
_cell.length_a   1.000
_cell.length_b   1.000
_cell.length_c   1.000
_cell.angle_alpha   90.00
_cell.angle_beta   90.00
_cell.angle_gamma   90.00
#
_symmetry.space_group_name_H-M   'P 1'
#
loop_
_entity.id
_entity.type
_entity.pdbx_description
1 polymer ?
#
loop_
_entity_poly.entity_id
_entity_poly.type
_entity_poly.pdbx_seq_one_letter_code
_entity_poly.pdbx_strand_id
1 'polypeptide(L)'
;MRKLILGAVICACMGASVLAQPPDPQLMAPITKFMDAFNKGDVPAAAATHAAEADLTILDEVSPYLWNGPKAFQAWVGDLDADSKKHGITDQMVTIGAPTRIETQGAGAYVIVPAVYTFKEKGVAMREAAQMTFVLKKGSSGWLIHGWTWTGPKASKAK
;
A
#
# COMPACT_ATOMS: atom_id res chain seq x y z
N MET A 1 -59.18 12.99 -41.88
CA MET A 1 -58.01 12.10 -41.87
C MET A 1 -56.83 12.91 -41.25
N ARG A 2 -56.58 12.68 -39.95
CA ARG A 2 -55.50 13.35 -39.19
C ARG A 2 -54.26 12.44 -39.19
N LYS A 3 -53.18 12.89 -39.81
CA LYS A 3 -51.89 12.17 -39.80
C LYS A 3 -51.13 12.53 -38.50
N LEU A 4 -50.95 11.56 -37.62
CA LEU A 4 -50.00 11.67 -36.47
C LEU A 4 -48.57 11.46 -37.01
N ILE A 5 -47.72 12.46 -36.78
CA ILE A 5 -46.27 12.34 -36.99
C ILE A 5 -45.67 11.95 -35.65
N LEU A 6 -45.13 10.75 -35.60
CA LEU A 6 -44.43 10.22 -34.42
C LEU A 6 -42.96 10.66 -34.53
N GLY A 7 -42.58 11.67 -33.73
CA GLY A 7 -41.19 12.12 -33.65
C GLY A 7 -40.37 11.18 -32.72
N ALA A 8 -39.42 10.47 -33.26
CA ALA A 8 -38.43 9.70 -32.48
C ALA A 8 -37.36 10.64 -31.91
N VAL A 9 -37.34 10.79 -30.58
CA VAL A 9 -36.27 11.47 -29.87
C VAL A 9 -35.13 10.46 -29.67
N ILE A 10 -34.05 10.61 -30.41
CA ILE A 10 -32.81 9.85 -30.20
C ILE A 10 -32.03 10.54 -29.08
N CYS A 11 -32.05 9.92 -27.89
CA CYS A 11 -31.25 10.34 -26.76
C CYS A 11 -29.82 9.80 -26.95
N ALA A 12 -28.90 10.64 -27.41
CA ALA A 12 -27.48 10.32 -27.54
C ALA A 12 -26.84 10.38 -26.14
N CYS A 13 -26.66 9.24 -25.49
CA CYS A 13 -25.83 9.13 -24.28
C CYS A 13 -24.36 9.31 -24.67
N MET A 14 -23.84 10.53 -24.54
CA MET A 14 -22.40 10.78 -24.58
C MET A 14 -21.79 10.22 -23.30
N GLY A 15 -21.24 9.02 -23.38
CA GLY A 15 -20.39 8.45 -22.33
C GLY A 15 -19.10 9.30 -22.23
N ALA A 16 -19.00 10.16 -21.23
CA ALA A 16 -17.77 10.84 -20.92
C ALA A 16 -16.77 9.77 -20.41
N SER A 17 -15.73 9.48 -21.21
CA SER A 17 -14.59 8.69 -20.76
C SER A 17 -13.89 9.51 -19.66
N VAL A 18 -14.05 9.09 -18.40
CA VAL A 18 -13.28 9.64 -17.29
C VAL A 18 -11.84 9.20 -17.51
N LEU A 19 -11.02 10.10 -18.06
CA LEU A 19 -9.57 9.90 -18.10
C LEU A 19 -9.09 9.83 -16.62
N ALA A 20 -8.52 8.70 -16.25
CA ALA A 20 -7.93 8.55 -14.93
C ALA A 20 -6.86 9.64 -14.75
N GLN A 21 -7.07 10.52 -13.78
CA GLN A 21 -6.06 11.52 -13.43
C GLN A 21 -4.79 10.81 -12.97
N PRO A 22 -3.60 11.34 -13.32
CA PRO A 22 -2.36 10.81 -12.78
C PRO A 22 -2.40 10.84 -11.24
N PRO A 23 -1.81 9.84 -10.57
CA PRO A 23 -1.81 9.78 -9.12
C PRO A 23 -1.26 11.07 -8.51
N ASP A 24 -1.96 11.63 -7.52
CA ASP A 24 -1.47 12.78 -6.76
C ASP A 24 -0.09 12.43 -6.17
N PRO A 25 0.99 13.13 -6.56
CA PRO A 25 2.33 12.86 -6.03
C PRO A 25 2.40 12.99 -4.50
N GLN A 26 1.56 13.85 -3.91
CA GLN A 26 1.47 14.02 -2.46
C GLN A 26 0.84 12.79 -1.79
N LEU A 27 -0.10 12.12 -2.47
CA LEU A 27 -0.72 10.89 -1.99
C LEU A 27 0.28 9.75 -1.93
N MET A 28 1.16 9.61 -2.93
CA MET A 28 2.16 8.55 -2.98
C MET A 28 3.38 8.80 -2.08
N ALA A 29 3.60 10.05 -1.67
CA ALA A 29 4.78 10.44 -0.89
C ALA A 29 4.98 9.64 0.41
N PRO A 30 3.98 9.43 1.29
CA PRO A 30 4.17 8.61 2.49
C PRO A 30 4.48 7.15 2.18
N ILE A 31 3.90 6.56 1.12
CA ILE A 31 4.19 5.18 0.71
C ILE A 31 5.64 5.05 0.24
N THR A 32 6.08 5.94 -0.65
CA THR A 32 7.46 5.95 -1.16
C THR A 32 8.47 6.17 -0.02
N LYS A 33 8.21 7.15 0.85
CA LYS A 33 9.07 7.42 2.01
C LYS A 33 9.14 6.25 2.98
N PHE A 34 8.02 5.54 3.18
CA PHE A 34 8.01 4.33 4.02
C PHE A 34 8.94 3.27 3.43
N MET A 35 8.82 2.95 2.14
CA MET A 35 9.67 1.95 1.48
C MET A 35 11.15 2.34 1.50
N ASP A 36 11.45 3.61 1.21
CA ASP A 36 12.82 4.12 1.25
C ASP A 36 13.44 4.02 2.65
N ALA A 37 12.66 4.36 3.68
CA ALA A 37 13.11 4.29 5.07
C ALA A 37 13.28 2.85 5.54
N PHE A 38 12.33 1.96 5.20
CA PHE A 38 12.42 0.53 5.46
C PHE A 38 13.70 -0.07 4.86
N ASN A 39 13.96 0.18 3.58
CA ASN A 39 15.12 -0.33 2.86
C ASN A 39 16.46 0.19 3.43
N LYS A 40 16.45 1.33 4.12
CA LYS A 40 17.61 1.91 4.82
C LYS A 40 17.74 1.49 6.28
N GLY A 41 16.74 0.77 6.82
CA GLY A 41 16.66 0.49 8.25
C GLY A 41 16.40 1.73 9.12
N ASP A 42 15.88 2.81 8.51
CA ASP A 42 15.56 4.06 9.23
C ASP A 42 14.15 3.95 9.86
N VAL A 43 14.08 3.28 11.00
CA VAL A 43 12.82 3.05 11.73
C VAL A 43 12.11 4.35 12.11
N PRO A 44 12.79 5.41 12.62
CA PRO A 44 12.14 6.69 12.90
C PRO A 44 11.51 7.33 11.67
N ALA A 45 12.21 7.37 10.53
CA ALA A 45 11.67 7.93 9.29
C ALA A 45 10.49 7.10 8.75
N ALA A 46 10.55 5.78 8.83
CA ALA A 46 9.44 4.89 8.48
C ALA A 46 8.23 5.13 9.39
N ALA A 47 8.42 5.23 10.71
CA ALA A 47 7.34 5.52 11.66
C ALA A 47 6.65 6.86 11.38
N ALA A 48 7.40 7.89 10.98
CA ALA A 48 6.88 9.23 10.69
C ALA A 48 5.93 9.27 9.47
N THR A 49 5.88 8.22 8.65
CA THR A 49 4.92 8.11 7.54
C THR A 49 3.56 7.56 7.96
N HIS A 50 3.44 7.03 9.17
CA HIS A 50 2.25 6.40 9.70
C HIS A 50 1.52 7.32 10.68
N ALA A 51 0.20 7.15 10.75
CA ALA A 51 -0.59 7.79 11.79
C ALA A 51 -0.27 7.19 13.17
N ALA A 52 -0.26 8.03 14.18
CA ALA A 52 -0.12 7.61 15.58
C ALA A 52 -1.50 7.53 16.26
N GLU A 53 -2.50 7.03 15.56
CA GLU A 53 -3.90 7.00 15.98
C GLU A 53 -4.34 5.59 16.36
N ALA A 54 -5.47 5.52 17.07
CA ALA A 54 -6.01 4.25 17.57
C ALA A 54 -6.43 3.28 16.46
N ASP A 55 -6.70 3.78 15.26
CA ASP A 55 -7.15 3.02 14.10
C ASP A 55 -6.04 2.60 13.13
N LEU A 56 -4.77 2.89 13.44
CA LEU A 56 -3.66 2.35 12.65
C LEU A 56 -3.71 0.82 12.68
N THR A 57 -3.76 0.22 11.49
CA THR A 57 -3.86 -1.23 11.32
C THR A 57 -2.81 -1.74 10.36
N ILE A 58 -2.08 -2.76 10.76
CA ILE A 58 -1.06 -3.44 9.96
C ILE A 58 -1.38 -4.92 9.92
N LEU A 59 -1.44 -5.50 8.71
CA LEU A 59 -1.53 -6.94 8.49
C LEU A 59 -0.31 -7.38 7.67
N ASP A 60 0.42 -8.36 8.19
CA ASP A 60 1.63 -8.87 7.56
C ASP A 60 1.74 -10.39 7.79
N GLU A 61 2.61 -11.04 7.02
CA GLU A 61 2.86 -12.48 7.10
C GLU A 61 3.69 -12.90 8.33
N VAL A 62 4.31 -11.94 9.03
CA VAL A 62 5.01 -12.16 10.29
C VAL A 62 4.00 -12.35 11.43
N SER A 63 4.24 -13.32 12.33
CA SER A 63 3.40 -13.51 13.52
C SER A 63 3.54 -12.30 14.47
N PRO A 64 2.44 -11.79 15.06
CA PRO A 64 1.09 -12.35 15.17
C PRO A 64 0.13 -11.98 14.03
N TYR A 65 0.61 -11.47 12.91
CA TYR A 65 -0.13 -11.16 11.66
C TYR A 65 -0.97 -9.90 11.69
N LEU A 66 -1.27 -9.35 12.85
CA LEU A 66 -2.13 -8.18 13.02
C LEU A 66 -1.63 -7.31 14.15
N TRP A 67 -1.44 -6.03 13.87
CA TRP A 67 -1.10 -4.99 14.85
C TRP A 67 -2.08 -3.83 14.70
N ASN A 68 -2.61 -3.35 15.83
CA ASN A 68 -3.58 -2.26 15.88
C ASN A 68 -3.19 -1.20 16.90
N GLY A 69 -3.60 0.04 16.61
CA GLY A 69 -3.51 1.17 17.52
C GLY A 69 -2.23 1.99 17.39
N PRO A 70 -2.01 2.97 18.28
CA PRO A 70 -0.97 3.99 18.09
C PRO A 70 0.46 3.47 18.17
N LYS A 71 0.66 2.24 18.65
CA LYS A 71 1.96 1.56 18.72
C LYS A 71 2.10 0.42 17.72
N ALA A 72 1.12 0.26 16.81
CA ALA A 72 1.10 -0.86 15.85
C ALA A 72 2.40 -0.94 15.03
N PHE A 73 2.89 0.20 14.53
CA PHE A 73 4.11 0.24 13.73
C PHE A 73 5.35 -0.23 14.52
N GLN A 74 5.53 0.26 15.75
CA GLN A 74 6.67 -0.12 16.60
C GLN A 74 6.62 -1.60 16.98
N ALA A 75 5.43 -2.12 17.29
CA ALA A 75 5.24 -3.53 17.62
C ALA A 75 5.55 -4.42 16.39
N TRP A 76 5.04 -4.07 15.21
CA TRP A 76 5.35 -4.76 13.95
C TRP A 76 6.86 -4.80 13.67
N VAL A 77 7.56 -3.67 13.78
CA VAL A 77 9.03 -3.61 13.57
C VAL A 77 9.76 -4.52 14.55
N GLY A 78 9.33 -4.54 15.83
CA GLY A 78 9.93 -5.42 16.84
C GLY A 78 9.77 -6.90 16.52
N ASP A 79 8.57 -7.30 16.10
CA ASP A 79 8.26 -8.69 15.73
C ASP A 79 8.97 -9.09 14.42
N LEU A 80 9.05 -8.21 13.43
CA LEU A 80 9.80 -8.41 12.20
C LEU A 80 11.31 -8.62 12.46
N ASP A 81 11.91 -7.82 13.35
CA ASP A 81 13.31 -7.97 13.75
C ASP A 81 13.55 -9.30 14.46
N ALA A 82 12.64 -9.68 15.38
CA ALA A 82 12.71 -10.94 16.09
C ALA A 82 12.59 -12.14 15.14
N ASP A 83 11.65 -12.10 14.21
CA ASP A 83 11.46 -13.12 13.16
C ASP A 83 12.68 -13.23 12.25
N SER A 84 13.22 -12.09 11.81
CA SER A 84 14.42 -12.02 10.98
C SER A 84 15.63 -12.65 11.65
N LYS A 85 15.85 -12.37 12.93
CA LYS A 85 16.92 -12.99 13.73
C LYS A 85 16.73 -14.50 13.87
N LYS A 86 15.50 -14.94 14.16
CA LYS A 86 15.16 -16.35 14.32
C LYS A 86 15.41 -17.17 13.04
N HIS A 87 15.10 -16.60 11.87
CA HIS A 87 15.20 -17.28 10.60
C HIS A 87 16.51 -17.01 9.85
N GLY A 88 17.36 -16.11 10.36
CA GLY A 88 18.62 -15.71 9.72
C GLY A 88 18.38 -14.93 8.44
N ILE A 89 17.39 -14.01 8.47
CA ILE A 89 17.04 -13.12 7.37
C ILE A 89 17.93 -11.90 7.41
N THR A 90 18.53 -11.58 6.26
CA THR A 90 19.41 -10.41 6.05
C THR A 90 19.17 -9.78 4.68
N ASP A 91 19.75 -8.63 4.41
CA ASP A 91 19.71 -7.93 3.11
C ASP A 91 18.28 -7.69 2.60
N GLN A 92 17.40 -7.32 3.50
CA GLN A 92 15.98 -7.09 3.23
C GLN A 92 15.78 -5.85 2.37
N MET A 93 15.01 -5.99 1.29
CA MET A 93 14.64 -4.88 0.40
C MET A 93 13.25 -5.08 -0.17
N VAL A 94 12.42 -4.04 -0.11
CA VAL A 94 11.12 -3.97 -0.76
C VAL A 94 11.17 -2.99 -1.93
N THR A 95 10.75 -3.43 -3.09
CA THR A 95 10.55 -2.58 -4.28
C THR A 95 9.08 -2.53 -4.61
N ILE A 96 8.53 -1.34 -4.81
CA ILE A 96 7.13 -1.15 -5.24
C ILE A 96 7.08 -0.67 -6.69
N GLY A 97 6.06 -1.12 -7.41
CA GLY A 97 5.76 -0.65 -8.77
C GLY A 97 4.77 0.51 -8.80
N ALA A 98 4.39 0.92 -10.00
CA ALA A 98 3.32 1.90 -10.18
C ALA A 98 2.01 1.37 -9.57
N PRO A 99 1.19 2.24 -8.96
CA PRO A 99 -0.10 1.84 -8.41
C PRO A 99 -0.99 1.19 -9.49
N THR A 100 -1.60 0.06 -9.15
CA THR A 100 -2.60 -0.61 -10.00
C THR A 100 -4.01 -0.12 -9.72
N ARG A 101 -4.22 0.50 -8.56
CA ARG A 101 -5.49 1.11 -8.16
C ARG A 101 -5.26 2.26 -7.21
N ILE A 102 -5.95 3.38 -7.44
CA ILE A 102 -6.07 4.51 -6.52
C ILE A 102 -7.53 4.93 -6.49
N GLU A 103 -8.10 5.01 -5.29
CA GLU A 103 -9.42 5.57 -5.03
C GLU A 103 -9.29 6.65 -3.97
N THR A 104 -9.97 7.77 -4.18
CA THR A 104 -9.98 8.87 -3.21
C THR A 104 -11.41 9.29 -2.93
N GLN A 105 -11.72 9.54 -1.64
CA GLN A 105 -13.00 10.07 -1.21
C GLN A 105 -12.78 11.03 -0.03
N GLY A 106 -13.02 12.31 -0.26
CA GLY A 106 -12.77 13.33 0.77
C GLY A 106 -11.31 13.35 1.21
N ALA A 107 -11.08 13.14 2.50
CA ALA A 107 -9.74 13.03 3.08
C ALA A 107 -9.18 11.59 3.11
N GLY A 108 -9.91 10.62 2.58
CA GLY A 108 -9.49 9.21 2.55
C GLY A 108 -8.95 8.79 1.20
N ALA A 109 -8.01 7.85 1.21
CA ALA A 109 -7.51 7.20 0.00
C ALA A 109 -7.25 5.70 0.22
N TYR A 110 -7.45 4.94 -0.85
CA TYR A 110 -7.16 3.51 -0.95
C TYR A 110 -6.21 3.30 -2.14
N VAL A 111 -5.08 2.65 -1.91
CA VAL A 111 -4.03 2.47 -2.92
C VAL A 111 -3.57 1.02 -2.93
N ILE A 112 -3.47 0.42 -4.13
CA ILE A 112 -2.84 -0.88 -4.33
C ILE A 112 -1.58 -0.68 -5.17
N VAL A 113 -0.46 -1.23 -4.70
CA VAL A 113 0.81 -1.28 -5.45
C VAL A 113 1.32 -2.71 -5.55
N PRO A 114 1.85 -3.14 -6.70
CA PRO A 114 2.63 -4.36 -6.76
C PRO A 114 3.93 -4.17 -5.97
N ALA A 115 4.37 -5.21 -5.30
CA ALA A 115 5.56 -5.21 -4.48
C ALA A 115 6.42 -6.45 -4.74
N VAL A 116 7.71 -6.30 -4.53
CA VAL A 116 8.68 -7.40 -4.53
C VAL A 116 9.53 -7.27 -3.29
N TYR A 117 9.53 -8.30 -2.47
CA TYR A 117 10.44 -8.44 -1.35
C TYR A 117 11.60 -9.36 -1.71
N THR A 118 12.82 -8.90 -1.50
CA THR A 118 14.04 -9.69 -1.67
C THR A 118 14.84 -9.67 -0.38
N PHE A 119 15.44 -10.80 -0.04
CA PHE A 119 16.23 -10.97 1.18
C PHE A 119 17.14 -12.19 1.06
N LYS A 120 18.00 -12.42 2.04
CA LYS A 120 18.70 -13.69 2.22
C LYS A 120 18.17 -14.40 3.45
N GLU A 121 17.85 -15.69 3.31
CA GLU A 121 17.56 -16.58 4.43
C GLU A 121 18.72 -17.55 4.60
N LYS A 122 19.45 -17.44 5.71
CA LYS A 122 20.66 -18.25 5.97
C LYS A 122 21.65 -18.21 4.79
N GLY A 123 21.80 -17.03 4.19
CA GLY A 123 22.69 -16.78 3.04
C GLY A 123 22.10 -17.15 1.66
N VAL A 124 20.94 -17.76 1.60
CA VAL A 124 20.26 -18.10 0.33
C VAL A 124 19.40 -16.94 -0.13
N ALA A 125 19.59 -16.46 -1.36
CA ALA A 125 18.79 -15.40 -1.94
C ALA A 125 17.33 -15.85 -2.15
N MET A 126 16.41 -15.09 -1.60
CA MET A 126 14.96 -15.32 -1.62
C MET A 126 14.25 -14.17 -2.30
N ARG A 127 13.10 -14.45 -2.88
CA ARG A 127 12.23 -13.45 -3.52
C ARG A 127 10.77 -13.81 -3.30
N GLU A 128 9.98 -12.80 -3.02
CA GLU A 128 8.53 -12.86 -2.99
C GLU A 128 7.96 -11.78 -3.89
N ALA A 129 7.02 -12.16 -4.77
CA ALA A 129 6.23 -11.23 -5.56
C ALA A 129 4.85 -11.09 -4.90
N ALA A 130 4.54 -9.89 -4.47
CA ALA A 130 3.37 -9.58 -3.65
C ALA A 130 2.67 -8.31 -4.15
N GLN A 131 1.69 -7.89 -3.41
CA GLN A 131 1.12 -6.55 -3.47
C GLN A 131 0.94 -5.99 -2.07
N MET A 132 0.98 -4.67 -1.97
CA MET A 132 0.57 -3.96 -0.77
C MET A 132 -0.70 -3.15 -1.05
N THR A 133 -1.58 -3.15 -0.06
CA THR A 133 -2.76 -2.29 -0.04
C THR A 133 -2.62 -1.30 1.09
N PHE A 134 -2.79 -0.01 0.78
CA PHE A 134 -2.69 1.08 1.74
C PHE A 134 -4.02 1.79 1.92
N VAL A 135 -4.33 2.17 3.14
CA VAL A 135 -5.36 3.16 3.49
C VAL A 135 -4.65 4.39 4.02
N LEU A 136 -4.95 5.56 3.44
CA LEU A 136 -4.37 6.82 3.83
C LEU A 136 -5.44 7.81 4.21
N LYS A 137 -5.11 8.72 5.12
CA LYS A 137 -5.93 9.89 5.45
C LYS A 137 -5.12 11.17 5.32
N LYS A 138 -5.76 12.23 4.83
CA LYS A 138 -5.18 13.56 4.69
C LYS A 138 -5.51 14.40 5.92
N GLY A 139 -4.47 14.75 6.68
CA GLY A 139 -4.56 15.71 7.78
C GLY A 139 -4.00 17.07 7.39
N SER A 140 -3.82 17.95 8.39
CA SER A 140 -3.25 19.30 8.18
C SER A 140 -1.81 19.27 7.68
N SER A 141 -1.04 18.24 8.02
CA SER A 141 0.35 18.04 7.61
C SER A 141 0.54 17.21 6.31
N GLY A 142 -0.55 16.84 5.64
CA GLY A 142 -0.53 16.01 4.44
C GLY A 142 -1.10 14.61 4.67
N TRP A 143 -0.78 13.70 3.74
CA TRP A 143 -1.22 12.31 3.79
C TRP A 143 -0.39 11.49 4.77
N LEU A 144 -1.03 10.63 5.57
CA LEU A 144 -0.40 9.63 6.42
C LEU A 144 -1.02 8.25 6.17
N ILE A 145 -0.22 7.20 6.37
CA ILE A 145 -0.66 5.81 6.29
C ILE A 145 -1.46 5.48 7.58
N HIS A 146 -2.72 5.10 7.43
CA HIS A 146 -3.60 4.62 8.50
C HIS A 146 -3.75 3.11 8.52
N GLY A 147 -3.28 2.43 7.51
CA GLY A 147 -3.21 0.99 7.49
C GLY A 147 -2.58 0.49 6.21
N TRP A 148 -2.01 -0.71 6.30
CA TRP A 148 -1.55 -1.43 5.13
C TRP A 148 -1.60 -2.93 5.36
N THR A 149 -1.60 -3.67 4.27
CA THR A 149 -1.45 -5.12 4.28
C THR A 149 -0.44 -5.56 3.24
N TRP A 150 0.37 -6.52 3.60
CA TRP A 150 1.18 -7.32 2.69
C TRP A 150 0.38 -8.54 2.24
N THR A 151 0.37 -8.84 0.93
CA THR A 151 -0.37 -9.98 0.39
C THR A 151 0.45 -10.63 -0.73
N GLY A 152 0.96 -11.81 -0.47
CA GLY A 152 1.78 -12.55 -1.42
C GLY A 152 1.78 -14.05 -1.15
N PRO A 153 2.37 -14.84 -2.06
CA PRO A 153 2.71 -16.22 -1.80
C PRO A 153 3.92 -16.29 -0.87
N LYS A 154 4.25 -17.45 -0.36
CA LYS A 154 5.52 -17.65 0.34
C LYS A 154 6.69 -17.34 -0.58
N ALA A 155 7.74 -16.74 -0.01
CA ALA A 155 8.98 -16.49 -0.71
C ALA A 155 9.58 -17.79 -1.27
N SER A 156 10.24 -17.67 -2.42
CA SER A 156 10.96 -18.76 -3.10
C SER A 156 12.39 -18.35 -3.38
N LYS A 157 13.26 -19.32 -3.66
CA LYS A 157 14.65 -19.02 -4.07
C LYS A 157 14.65 -18.10 -5.28
N ALA A 158 15.41 -17.01 -5.21
CA ALA A 158 15.64 -16.14 -6.35
C ALA A 158 16.35 -16.93 -7.48
N LYS A 159 15.84 -16.75 -8.70
CA LYS A 159 16.43 -17.37 -9.90
C LYS A 159 17.56 -16.50 -10.42
#